data_283c26da2dcbb341e92ed32aa03da29b
#
_entry.id   283c26da2dcbb341e92ed32aa03da29b
#
_cell.length_a   1.000
_cell.length_b   1.000
_cell.length_c   1.000
_cell.angle_alpha   90.00
_cell.angle_beta   90.00
_cell.angle_gamma   90.00
#
_symmetry.space_group_name_H-M   'P 1'
#
loop_
_entity.id
_entity.type
_entity.pdbx_description
1 polymer ?
#
loop_
_entity_poly.entity_id
_entity_poly.type
_entity_poly.pdbx_seq_one_letter_code
_entity_poly.pdbx_strand_id
1 'polypeptide(L)'
;PYRRQRQMCIRDRMRTSFLEYSMSVIVSRALPDVRDGLKPVHRRILYAMNESGITPRRPHAKSARTVGDVIGKYHPHGDIAVYDTMVRLAQWFSMRVPLVDGHGNFGSIDGDSAAAMRYTEVRMAKVAEVMLEDIEKETVDFVPNYDESLKEPSVLPAKVPALLINGSAGIAVGMATNIPPHN
;
A
#
# COMPACT_ATOMS: atom_id res chain seq x y z
N PRO A 1 -5.81 -35.60 -33.91
CA PRO A 1 -4.55 -34.96 -33.47
C PRO A 1 -4.73 -33.51 -33.08
N TYR A 2 -5.38 -32.67 -33.91
CA TYR A 2 -5.59 -31.24 -33.65
C TYR A 2 -6.33 -30.88 -32.32
N ARG A 3 -7.29 -31.69 -31.89
CA ARG A 3 -8.04 -31.44 -30.66
C ARG A 3 -7.18 -31.65 -29.40
N ARG A 4 -6.29 -32.64 -29.39
CA ARG A 4 -5.34 -32.90 -28.31
C ARG A 4 -4.26 -31.79 -28.22
N GLN A 5 -3.73 -31.35 -29.37
CA GLN A 5 -2.78 -30.24 -29.43
C GLN A 5 -3.39 -28.93 -28.94
N ARG A 6 -4.65 -28.61 -29.30
CA ARG A 6 -5.37 -27.45 -28.78
C ARG A 6 -5.54 -27.52 -27.26
N GLN A 7 -5.94 -28.68 -26.74
CA GLN A 7 -6.10 -28.84 -25.28
C GLN A 7 -4.78 -28.70 -24.52
N MET A 8 -3.70 -29.22 -25.10
CA MET A 8 -2.36 -29.07 -24.50
C MET A 8 -1.91 -27.62 -24.52
N CYS A 9 -2.06 -26.93 -25.61
CA CYS A 9 -1.71 -25.52 -25.74
C CYS A 9 -2.54 -24.60 -24.79
N ILE A 10 -3.85 -24.88 -24.62
CA ILE A 10 -4.71 -24.16 -23.69
C ILE A 10 -4.27 -24.42 -22.23
N ARG A 11 -3.98 -25.67 -21.86
CA ARG A 11 -3.50 -26.01 -20.51
C ARG A 11 -2.19 -25.34 -20.17
N ASP A 12 -1.22 -25.35 -21.09
CA ASP A 12 0.08 -24.74 -20.88
C ASP A 12 -0.04 -23.22 -20.75
N ARG A 13 -0.87 -22.60 -21.58
CA ARG A 13 -1.13 -21.16 -21.51
C ARG A 13 -1.84 -20.77 -20.21
N MET A 14 -2.84 -21.53 -19.79
CA MET A 14 -3.52 -21.29 -18.50
C MET A 14 -2.56 -21.47 -17.33
N ARG A 15 -1.71 -22.50 -17.36
CA ARG A 15 -0.71 -22.75 -16.32
C ARG A 15 0.29 -21.60 -16.22
N THR A 16 0.82 -21.14 -17.34
CA THR A 16 1.77 -20.03 -17.39
C THR A 16 1.11 -18.74 -16.89
N SER A 17 -0.06 -18.38 -17.42
CA SER A 17 -0.78 -17.18 -16.99
C SER A 17 -1.19 -17.22 -15.53
N PHE A 18 -1.56 -18.39 -15.00
CA PHE A 18 -1.88 -18.55 -13.57
C PHE A 18 -0.63 -18.40 -12.69
N LEU A 19 0.51 -18.94 -13.11
CA LEU A 19 1.77 -18.76 -12.39
C LEU A 19 2.22 -17.31 -12.38
N GLU A 20 2.18 -16.64 -13.53
CA GLU A 20 2.51 -15.21 -13.65
C GLU A 20 1.60 -14.34 -12.77
N TYR A 21 0.28 -14.58 -12.80
CA TYR A 21 -0.68 -13.90 -11.93
C TYR A 21 -0.38 -14.17 -10.46
N SER A 22 -0.16 -15.44 -10.09
CA SER A 22 0.12 -15.83 -8.71
C SER A 22 1.40 -15.17 -8.19
N MET A 23 2.46 -15.16 -8.97
CA MET A 23 3.72 -14.49 -8.63
C MET A 23 3.53 -12.98 -8.47
N SER A 24 2.78 -12.35 -9.37
CA SER A 24 2.46 -10.94 -9.27
C SER A 24 1.69 -10.62 -7.98
N VAL A 25 0.68 -11.42 -7.62
CA VAL A 25 -0.08 -11.22 -6.38
C VAL A 25 0.79 -11.41 -5.14
N ILE A 26 1.70 -12.40 -5.14
CA ILE A 26 2.60 -12.65 -4.01
C ILE A 26 3.57 -11.48 -3.85
N VAL A 27 4.35 -11.17 -4.89
CA VAL A 27 5.48 -10.23 -4.82
C VAL A 27 5.02 -8.78 -4.78
N SER A 28 4.03 -8.42 -5.60
CA SER A 28 3.65 -7.02 -5.84
C SER A 28 2.39 -6.57 -5.10
N ARG A 29 1.79 -7.42 -4.25
CA ARG A 29 0.53 -7.07 -3.58
C ARG A 29 0.43 -7.52 -2.13
N ALA A 30 0.71 -8.81 -1.84
CA ALA A 30 0.36 -9.41 -0.56
C ALA A 30 1.47 -9.33 0.48
N LEU A 31 2.74 -9.42 0.07
CA LEU A 31 3.87 -9.42 0.97
C LEU A 31 4.40 -8.02 1.24
N PRO A 32 4.71 -7.70 2.51
CA PRO A 32 5.45 -6.49 2.86
C PRO A 32 6.94 -6.67 2.50
N ASP A 33 7.60 -5.57 2.15
CA ASP A 33 9.07 -5.55 2.07
C ASP A 33 9.65 -5.56 3.49
N VAL A 34 10.68 -6.37 3.71
CA VAL A 34 11.29 -6.50 5.04
C VAL A 34 11.99 -5.22 5.50
N ARG A 35 12.44 -4.39 4.57
CA ARG A 35 13.20 -3.16 4.84
C ARG A 35 12.34 -2.04 5.40
N ASP A 36 11.14 -1.83 4.83
CA ASP A 36 10.22 -0.76 5.26
C ASP A 36 8.92 -1.26 5.89
N GLY A 37 8.68 -2.58 5.88
CA GLY A 37 7.48 -3.20 6.46
C GLY A 37 6.19 -2.90 5.71
N LEU A 38 6.26 -2.38 4.49
CA LEU A 38 5.11 -1.89 3.75
C LEU A 38 4.79 -2.78 2.55
N LYS A 39 3.52 -2.93 2.28
CA LYS A 39 3.05 -3.42 0.99
C LYS A 39 3.11 -2.28 -0.03
N PRO A 40 3.16 -2.58 -1.35
CA PRO A 40 3.26 -1.55 -2.37
C PRO A 40 2.21 -0.44 -2.25
N VAL A 41 0.95 -0.79 -1.97
CA VAL A 41 -0.13 0.20 -1.80
C VAL A 41 0.10 1.15 -0.62
N HIS A 42 0.62 0.65 0.52
CA HIS A 42 0.95 1.47 1.68
C HIS A 42 2.05 2.49 1.33
N ARG A 43 3.10 2.01 0.67
CA ARG A 43 4.23 2.85 0.25
C ARG A 43 3.79 3.93 -0.71
N ARG A 44 2.95 3.61 -1.69
CA ARG A 44 2.39 4.56 -2.66
C ARG A 44 1.51 5.62 -1.99
N ILE A 45 0.71 5.26 -0.99
CA ILE A 45 -0.10 6.22 -0.22
C ILE A 45 0.82 7.21 0.50
N LEU A 46 1.81 6.74 1.25
CA LEU A 46 2.71 7.61 2.00
C LEU A 46 3.56 8.49 1.06
N TYR A 47 4.05 7.93 -0.04
CA TYR A 47 4.82 8.66 -1.03
C TYR A 47 3.98 9.74 -1.72
N ALA A 48 2.75 9.43 -2.13
CA ALA A 48 1.84 10.42 -2.72
C ALA A 48 1.48 11.55 -1.75
N MET A 49 1.31 11.24 -0.46
CA MET A 49 1.09 12.25 0.58
C MET A 49 2.31 13.16 0.73
N ASN A 50 3.52 12.61 0.67
CA ASN A 50 4.75 13.39 0.73
C ASN A 50 4.88 14.34 -0.47
N GLU A 51 4.72 13.82 -1.68
CA GLU A 51 4.74 14.60 -2.92
C GLU A 51 3.70 15.73 -2.93
N SER A 52 2.50 15.47 -2.39
CA SER A 52 1.42 16.45 -2.29
C SER A 52 1.58 17.42 -1.11
N GLY A 53 2.67 17.29 -0.34
CA GLY A 53 2.95 18.13 0.82
C GLY A 53 1.97 17.97 1.99
N ILE A 54 1.29 16.81 2.08
CA ILE A 54 0.35 16.47 3.16
C ILE A 54 1.14 15.91 4.35
N THR A 55 2.00 16.75 4.93
CA THR A 55 2.92 16.40 6.01
C THR A 55 2.27 16.59 7.40
N PRO A 56 2.88 16.06 8.48
CA PRO A 56 2.34 16.20 9.83
C PRO A 56 2.20 17.65 10.33
N ARG A 57 2.98 18.56 9.73
CA ARG A 57 2.99 19.99 10.08
C ARG A 57 1.96 20.83 9.33
N ARG A 58 1.27 20.23 8.37
CA ARG A 58 0.27 20.88 7.54
C ARG A 58 -1.14 20.53 8.01
N PRO A 59 -2.15 21.32 7.66
CA PRO A 59 -3.55 20.95 7.87
C PRO A 59 -3.90 19.64 7.19
N HIS A 60 -4.91 18.95 7.71
CA HIS A 60 -5.47 17.77 7.05
C HIS A 60 -6.01 18.12 5.67
N ALA A 61 -5.87 17.20 4.75
CA ALA A 61 -6.44 17.29 3.39
C ALA A 61 -7.58 16.28 3.23
N LYS A 62 -8.51 16.53 2.34
CA LYS A 62 -9.59 15.56 2.04
C LYS A 62 -9.03 14.23 1.59
N SER A 63 -9.52 13.15 2.17
CA SER A 63 -9.10 11.79 1.83
C SER A 63 -9.26 11.49 0.34
N ALA A 64 -10.34 11.98 -0.27
CA ALA A 64 -10.59 11.82 -1.70
C ALA A 64 -9.47 12.41 -2.59
N ARG A 65 -8.80 13.49 -2.16
CA ARG A 65 -7.66 14.06 -2.88
C ARG A 65 -6.48 13.09 -2.87
N THR A 66 -6.10 12.60 -1.71
CA THR A 66 -5.01 11.63 -1.58
C THR A 66 -5.28 10.36 -2.36
N VAL A 67 -6.50 9.82 -2.29
CA VAL A 67 -6.90 8.64 -3.06
C VAL A 67 -6.78 8.90 -4.56
N GLY A 68 -7.25 10.05 -5.03
CA GLY A 68 -7.14 10.45 -6.45
C GLY A 68 -5.68 10.56 -6.93
N ASP A 69 -4.81 11.17 -6.12
CA ASP A 69 -3.37 11.27 -6.43
C ASP A 69 -2.71 9.89 -6.51
N VAL A 70 -3.03 8.98 -5.60
CA VAL A 70 -2.49 7.61 -5.59
C VAL A 70 -2.90 6.83 -6.83
N ILE A 71 -4.19 6.85 -7.17
CA ILE A 71 -4.72 6.11 -8.33
C ILE A 71 -4.20 6.69 -9.63
N GLY A 72 -4.23 8.00 -9.76
CA GLY A 72 -3.81 8.67 -10.99
C GLY A 72 -2.31 8.55 -11.29
N LYS A 73 -1.47 8.45 -10.25
CA LYS A 73 -0.02 8.49 -10.43
C LYS A 73 0.67 7.14 -10.26
N TYR A 74 0.22 6.29 -9.32
CA TYR A 74 1.02 5.14 -8.87
C TYR A 74 0.28 3.82 -8.82
N HIS A 75 -1.04 3.81 -8.59
CA HIS A 75 -1.76 2.57 -8.28
C HIS A 75 -3.08 2.46 -9.07
N PRO A 76 -3.05 1.94 -10.32
CA PRO A 76 -4.21 1.88 -11.21
C PRO A 76 -5.21 0.79 -10.80
N HIS A 77 -5.74 0.89 -9.59
CA HIS A 77 -6.74 -0.01 -9.02
C HIS A 77 -7.94 0.78 -8.49
N GLY A 78 -8.97 0.09 -8.00
CA GLY A 78 -10.18 0.74 -7.50
C GLY A 78 -9.93 1.68 -6.31
N ASP A 79 -10.61 2.81 -6.30
CA ASP A 79 -10.57 3.86 -5.28
C ASP A 79 -10.93 3.36 -3.89
N ILE A 80 -11.92 2.48 -3.80
CA ILE A 80 -12.35 1.86 -2.54
C ILE A 80 -11.21 1.09 -1.88
N ALA A 81 -10.44 0.30 -2.65
CA ALA A 81 -9.34 -0.48 -2.11
C ALA A 81 -8.21 0.40 -1.55
N VAL A 82 -7.91 1.51 -2.23
CA VAL A 82 -6.92 2.50 -1.76
C VAL A 82 -7.43 3.22 -0.52
N TYR A 83 -8.70 3.63 -0.52
CA TYR A 83 -9.31 4.30 0.63
C TYR A 83 -9.37 3.40 1.86
N ASP A 84 -9.83 2.15 1.72
CA ASP A 84 -9.91 1.18 2.83
C ASP A 84 -8.52 0.90 3.42
N THR A 85 -7.50 0.85 2.56
CA THR A 85 -6.11 0.71 3.01
C THR A 85 -5.67 1.93 3.81
N MET A 86 -5.96 3.14 3.33
CA MET A 86 -5.63 4.38 4.02
C MET A 86 -6.37 4.50 5.36
N VAL A 87 -7.64 4.07 5.41
CA VAL A 87 -8.43 3.98 6.64
C VAL A 87 -7.73 3.10 7.68
N ARG A 88 -7.26 1.92 7.27
CA ARG A 88 -6.52 1.00 8.17
C ARG A 88 -5.23 1.60 8.69
N LEU A 89 -4.51 2.35 7.86
CA LEU A 89 -3.29 3.04 8.28
C LEU A 89 -3.54 4.14 9.32
N ALA A 90 -4.78 4.66 9.41
CA ALA A 90 -5.19 5.67 10.38
C ALA A 90 -5.84 5.08 11.66
N GLN A 91 -6.26 3.83 11.64
CA GLN A 91 -6.96 3.19 12.75
C GLN A 91 -5.99 2.76 13.86
N TRP A 92 -6.14 3.33 15.06
CA TRP A 92 -5.33 2.99 16.23
C TRP A 92 -5.51 1.54 16.71
N PHE A 93 -6.64 0.92 16.40
CA PHE A 93 -6.93 -0.48 16.74
C PHE A 93 -6.47 -1.47 15.66
N SER A 94 -6.18 -1.00 14.45
CA SER A 94 -5.64 -1.83 13.35
C SER A 94 -4.11 -1.77 13.26
N MET A 95 -3.52 -0.63 13.64
CA MET A 95 -2.08 -0.39 13.59
C MET A 95 -1.59 -0.06 14.99
N ARG A 96 -0.53 -0.73 15.44
CA ARG A 96 0.09 -0.40 16.71
C ARG A 96 0.63 1.05 16.74
N VAL A 97 1.23 1.46 15.61
CA VAL A 97 1.63 2.84 15.36
C VAL A 97 1.01 3.27 14.04
N PRO A 98 -0.07 4.05 14.05
CA PRO A 98 -0.68 4.58 12.84
C PRO A 98 0.30 5.39 12.00
N LEU A 99 0.27 5.20 10.69
CA LEU A 99 1.11 5.92 9.73
C LEU A 99 0.39 7.10 9.09
N VAL A 100 -0.93 7.13 9.21
CA VAL A 100 -1.79 8.23 8.77
C VAL A 100 -2.50 8.80 9.99
N ASP A 101 -2.56 10.13 10.09
CA ASP A 101 -3.34 10.87 11.06
C ASP A 101 -4.66 11.28 10.40
N GLY A 102 -5.75 10.68 10.85
CA GLY A 102 -7.09 10.85 10.31
C GLY A 102 -7.94 11.80 11.14
N HIS A 103 -8.72 12.64 10.47
CA HIS A 103 -9.72 13.51 11.07
C HIS A 103 -11.11 13.20 10.52
N GLY A 104 -12.03 12.85 11.40
CA GLY A 104 -13.38 12.38 11.06
C GLY A 104 -13.65 10.96 11.53
N ASN A 105 -14.64 10.30 10.93
CA ASN A 105 -15.00 8.93 11.29
C ASN A 105 -14.22 7.93 10.43
N PHE A 106 -13.27 7.25 11.04
CA PHE A 106 -12.47 6.16 10.45
C PHE A 106 -12.90 4.75 10.92
N GLY A 107 -14.15 4.63 11.39
CA GLY A 107 -14.68 3.38 11.92
C GLY A 107 -14.38 3.17 13.40
N SER A 108 -14.85 2.05 13.94
CA SER A 108 -14.64 1.67 15.33
C SER A 108 -14.20 0.22 15.44
N ILE A 109 -13.68 -0.15 16.63
CA ILE A 109 -13.36 -1.55 16.97
C ILE A 109 -14.62 -2.43 17.02
N ASP A 110 -15.79 -1.84 17.23
CA ASP A 110 -17.08 -2.52 17.28
C ASP A 110 -17.63 -2.86 15.90
N GLY A 111 -16.90 -2.51 14.83
CA GLY A 111 -17.24 -2.88 13.45
C GLY A 111 -17.94 -1.80 12.64
N ASP A 112 -18.05 -0.56 13.17
CA ASP A 112 -18.56 0.54 12.37
C ASP A 112 -17.66 0.83 11.18
N SER A 113 -18.26 1.07 10.03
CA SER A 113 -17.55 1.43 8.83
C SER A 113 -17.06 2.88 8.88
N ALA A 114 -15.93 3.15 8.22
CA ALA A 114 -15.48 4.52 8.01
C ALA A 114 -16.48 5.32 7.16
N ALA A 115 -16.55 6.62 7.39
CA ALA A 115 -17.30 7.51 6.53
C ALA A 115 -16.71 7.58 5.12
N ALA A 116 -17.50 7.96 4.12
CA ALA A 116 -17.01 8.09 2.75
C ALA A 116 -15.84 9.10 2.66
N MET A 117 -14.91 8.86 1.73
CA MET A 117 -13.66 9.63 1.58
C MET A 117 -13.85 11.14 1.34
N ARG A 118 -15.06 11.57 0.94
CA ARG A 118 -15.40 12.99 0.77
C ARG A 118 -15.59 13.71 2.11
N TYR A 119 -15.87 12.98 3.18
CA TYR A 119 -16.12 13.54 4.53
C TYR A 119 -14.88 13.51 5.42
N THR A 120 -14.03 12.51 5.26
CA THR A 120 -12.82 12.33 6.07
C THR A 120 -11.65 13.16 5.55
N GLU A 121 -10.73 13.47 6.44
CA GLU A 121 -9.52 14.20 6.14
C GLU A 121 -8.31 13.46 6.71
N VAL A 122 -7.18 13.58 6.03
CA VAL A 122 -5.95 12.87 6.39
C VAL A 122 -4.73 13.77 6.29
N ARG A 123 -3.71 13.43 7.05
CA ARG A 123 -2.34 13.86 6.86
C ARG A 123 -1.39 12.75 7.29
N MET A 124 -0.13 12.86 6.94
CA MET A 124 0.89 11.93 7.40
C MET A 124 1.04 11.98 8.92
N ALA A 125 1.22 10.82 9.56
CA ALA A 125 1.66 10.77 10.94
C ALA A 125 3.17 11.08 11.05
N LYS A 126 3.63 11.52 12.23
CA LYS A 126 5.05 11.86 12.45
C LYS A 126 6.00 10.70 12.16
N VAL A 127 5.58 9.47 12.47
CA VAL A 127 6.39 8.27 12.20
C VAL A 127 6.55 8.02 10.70
N ALA A 128 5.52 8.27 9.91
CA ALA A 128 5.61 8.16 8.46
C ALA A 128 6.55 9.21 7.84
N GLU A 129 6.61 10.43 8.41
CA GLU A 129 7.60 11.45 8.01
C GLU A 129 9.03 10.94 8.24
N VAL A 130 9.30 10.27 9.37
CA VAL A 130 10.61 9.66 9.66
C VAL A 130 10.95 8.51 8.69
N MET A 131 9.95 7.75 8.25
CA MET A 131 10.15 6.69 7.25
C MET A 131 10.52 7.22 5.86
N LEU A 132 10.13 8.45 5.54
CA LEU A 132 10.42 9.14 4.28
C LEU A 132 11.64 10.07 4.37
N GLU A 133 12.21 10.23 5.56
CA GLU A 133 13.38 11.07 5.74
C GLU A 133 14.54 10.59 4.86
N ASP A 134 15.21 11.51 4.21
CA ASP A 134 16.32 11.25 3.29
C ASP A 134 15.92 10.58 1.95
N ILE A 135 14.65 10.50 1.60
CA ILE A 135 14.20 9.90 0.33
C ILE A 135 14.77 10.65 -0.91
N GLU A 136 15.01 11.95 -0.77
CA GLU A 136 15.58 12.79 -1.84
C GLU A 136 17.12 12.69 -1.94
N LYS A 137 17.76 11.93 -1.04
CA LYS A 137 19.23 11.82 -0.96
C LYS A 137 19.77 10.55 -1.66
N GLU A 138 19.06 10.02 -2.63
CA GLU A 138 19.46 8.81 -3.38
C GLU A 138 19.71 7.59 -2.47
N THR A 139 18.98 7.49 -1.37
CA THR A 139 19.12 6.40 -0.39
C THR A 139 18.42 5.11 -0.81
N VAL A 140 17.51 5.20 -1.77
CA VAL A 140 16.71 4.09 -2.29
C VAL A 140 16.56 4.20 -3.81
N ASP A 141 16.35 3.04 -4.45
CA ASP A 141 16.13 2.98 -5.88
C ASP A 141 14.70 3.44 -6.24
N PHE A 142 14.59 4.16 -7.34
CA PHE A 142 13.34 4.57 -7.95
C PHE A 142 13.06 3.74 -9.20
N VAL A 143 11.85 3.24 -9.31
CA VAL A 143 11.35 2.47 -10.46
C VAL A 143 10.27 3.26 -11.19
N PRO A 144 10.08 3.05 -12.50
CA PRO A 144 8.96 3.64 -13.23
C PRO A 144 7.62 3.21 -12.61
N ASN A 145 6.63 4.12 -12.63
CA ASN A 145 5.27 3.79 -12.31
C ASN A 145 4.61 2.96 -13.43
N TYR A 146 3.31 2.65 -13.32
CA TYR A 146 2.59 1.75 -14.24
C TYR A 146 2.54 2.25 -15.70
N ASP A 147 2.61 3.55 -15.96
CA ASP A 147 2.58 4.16 -17.30
C ASP A 147 3.94 4.78 -17.73
N GLU A 148 4.98 4.55 -16.93
CA GLU A 148 6.34 5.06 -17.13
C GLU A 148 6.47 6.59 -17.17
N SER A 149 5.41 7.32 -16.82
CA SER A 149 5.40 8.78 -16.81
C SER A 149 6.11 9.39 -15.60
N LEU A 150 6.07 8.66 -14.47
CA LEU A 150 6.64 9.09 -13.19
C LEU A 150 7.52 7.97 -12.61
N LYS A 151 8.22 8.29 -11.53
CA LYS A 151 8.98 7.31 -10.76
C LYS A 151 8.41 7.20 -9.35
N GLU A 152 8.44 5.99 -8.81
CA GLU A 152 8.08 5.69 -7.43
C GLU A 152 9.24 4.99 -6.71
N PRO A 153 9.40 5.15 -5.39
CA PRO A 153 10.44 4.46 -4.66
C PRO A 153 10.14 2.97 -4.57
N SER A 154 11.13 2.13 -4.83
CA SER A 154 11.02 0.68 -4.68
C SER A 154 10.81 0.27 -3.21
N VAL A 155 11.36 1.06 -2.29
CA VAL A 155 11.28 0.90 -0.83
C VAL A 155 11.46 2.28 -0.19
N LEU A 156 10.93 2.50 1.02
CA LEU A 156 11.22 3.72 1.77
C LEU A 156 12.54 3.60 2.55
N PRO A 157 13.25 4.71 2.80
CA PRO A 157 14.48 4.71 3.61
C PRO A 157 14.30 4.14 5.02
N ALA A 158 13.11 4.25 5.57
CA ALA A 158 12.58 3.63 6.80
C ALA A 158 13.57 3.51 7.96
N LYS A 159 13.77 4.59 8.69
CA LYS A 159 14.63 4.59 9.90
C LYS A 159 14.04 3.84 11.11
N VAL A 160 12.83 3.29 10.96
CA VAL A 160 12.12 2.54 12.00
C VAL A 160 11.79 1.13 11.49
N PRO A 161 11.86 0.10 12.33
CA PRO A 161 11.56 -1.29 11.93
C PRO A 161 10.04 -1.51 11.86
N ALA A 162 9.36 -0.87 10.89
CA ALA A 162 7.91 -0.81 10.81
C ALA A 162 7.25 -2.19 10.70
N LEU A 163 7.93 -3.16 10.07
CA LEU A 163 7.45 -4.55 10.00
C LEU A 163 7.30 -5.18 11.38
N LEU A 164 8.25 -4.96 12.27
CA LEU A 164 8.18 -5.48 13.65
C LEU A 164 7.19 -4.70 14.49
N ILE A 165 7.14 -3.38 14.32
CA ILE A 165 6.26 -2.50 15.11
C ILE A 165 4.79 -2.80 14.80
N ASN A 166 4.40 -2.82 13.54
CA ASN A 166 3.01 -2.95 13.11
C ASN A 166 2.62 -4.37 12.69
N GLY A 167 3.61 -5.24 12.46
CA GLY A 167 3.35 -6.53 11.87
C GLY A 167 2.82 -6.43 10.43
N SER A 168 2.39 -7.54 9.89
CA SER A 168 1.69 -7.59 8.60
C SER A 168 0.92 -8.89 8.47
N ALA A 169 -0.32 -8.81 7.99
CA ALA A 169 -1.09 -9.97 7.59
C ALA A 169 -1.50 -9.82 6.12
N GLY A 170 -1.49 -10.92 5.38
CA GLY A 170 -1.88 -10.90 3.98
C GLY A 170 -2.15 -12.29 3.44
N ILE A 171 -3.07 -12.37 2.49
CA ILE A 171 -3.43 -13.61 1.80
C ILE A 171 -3.01 -13.46 0.34
N ALA A 172 -2.19 -14.39 -0.11
CA ALA A 172 -1.76 -14.50 -1.49
C ALA A 172 -2.26 -15.81 -2.11
N VAL A 173 -1.87 -16.09 -3.33
CA VAL A 173 -2.21 -17.36 -3.97
C VAL A 173 -1.25 -18.44 -3.46
N GLY A 174 -1.80 -19.47 -2.82
CA GLY A 174 -1.02 -20.61 -2.30
C GLY A 174 -0.24 -20.34 -1.00
N MET A 175 -0.25 -19.12 -0.46
CA MET A 175 0.38 -18.79 0.82
C MET A 175 -0.32 -17.64 1.52
N ALA A 176 -0.08 -17.54 2.82
CA ALA A 176 -0.49 -16.40 3.63
C ALA A 176 0.68 -15.95 4.52
N THR A 177 0.72 -14.68 4.84
CA THR A 177 1.66 -14.12 5.82
C THR A 177 0.90 -13.61 7.03
N ASN A 178 1.46 -13.85 8.20
CA ASN A 178 0.94 -13.33 9.46
C ASN A 178 2.11 -13.04 10.40
N ILE A 179 2.53 -11.80 10.43
CA ILE A 179 3.62 -11.29 11.28
C ILE A 179 2.95 -10.46 12.38
N PRO A 180 2.99 -10.91 13.66
CA PRO A 180 2.41 -10.15 14.75
C PRO A 180 3.20 -8.87 15.04
N PRO A 181 2.56 -7.81 15.54
CA PRO A 181 3.26 -6.65 16.03
C PRO A 181 4.08 -7.00 17.27
N HIS A 182 5.29 -6.45 17.37
CA HIS A 182 6.22 -6.65 18.47
C HIS A 182 6.36 -5.40 19.33
N ASN A 183 6.79 -5.62 20.58
CA ASN A 183 6.99 -4.51 21.50
C ASN A 183 8.39 -3.89 21.36
#